data_4150b2bd212ff8138be2906203d5b125
#
_entry.id   4150b2bd212ff8138be2906203d5b125
#
_cell.length_a   1.000
_cell.length_b   1.000
_cell.length_c   1.000
_cell.angle_alpha   90.00
_cell.angle_beta   90.00
_cell.angle_gamma   90.00
#
_symmetry.space_group_name_H-M   'P 1'
#
loop_
_entity.id
_entity.type
_entity.pdbx_description
1 polymer ?
#
loop_
_entity_poly.entity_id
_entity_poly.type
_entity_poly.pdbx_seq_one_letter_code
_entity_poly.pdbx_strand_id
1 'polypeptide(L)'
;MKTMNKIIFWTMAAFAFLFASCAGEEEVTTPANPLKNKPINVDVLVSDIKTRAGYDTDNLPTKFYLTIDQGGTEHNYNNVVMKNEDGKWVAYESDAADANKVDMHWAGSEGNITVKAATFSLAEASASLSAQTEQSTAEAIKSSDHLYYYSNAVTPSSDGTISIPLDHVMSKLEVKVTLRNQFGASDANPITSAIVFGSAPSATYTITEALKWNELSDASDITPCLSAYNSTNRIATYEAILIPQEIATNTFGVKVTIGGKSYTWKSANPITLEGGKKYTLDLTLGKNELTLNTLSVGDWKEETVKDNKADKVAPYVTFTAENAQTCRFFISKDFALGENEYFEYSVGHGEWVRFNTTVESIPFGGNLGSLRLRGKSSKGTASSSSKYSKIQFTTENSPVDCTGDIRTLIDYENYADVNTTDAKFCLLFYQNKQLRTAPSLPATKLADYCYREMFSGCSALTHAPALPATTLANNCYLQMFSGCSSLTQAPALAATTLADNCYQEMFSGCTSLTQAPVLPAYKLAGYCYYEMFRDCSVLSSVTMLATDISAPECLTNWLTNAGTNARLRTLKLAKQEVYNAMQEYKNYNYLPDGWRVNYYNY
;
A
#
# COMPACT_ATOMS: atom_id res chain seq x y z
N MET A 1 -44.75 35.76 -13.29
CA MET A 1 -44.88 35.99 -11.84
C MET A 1 -43.68 35.33 -11.17
N LYS A 2 -42.72 36.07 -10.98
CA LYS A 2 -41.94 36.61 -9.85
C LYS A 2 -42.09 35.80 -8.55
N THR A 3 -41.01 35.17 -8.10
CA THR A 3 -40.58 35.27 -6.70
C THR A 3 -39.09 35.03 -6.58
N MET A 4 -38.44 35.99 -5.94
CA MET A 4 -36.99 36.14 -5.72
C MET A 4 -36.55 35.36 -4.48
N ASN A 5 -35.41 34.71 -4.55
CA ASN A 5 -34.69 34.19 -3.38
C ASN A 5 -33.98 35.31 -2.64
N LYS A 6 -34.19 35.41 -1.35
CA LYS A 6 -33.50 36.32 -0.42
C LYS A 6 -32.31 35.58 0.19
N ILE A 7 -31.12 36.15 -0.02
CA ILE A 7 -29.89 35.84 0.71
C ILE A 7 -29.93 36.59 2.04
N ILE A 8 -29.73 35.91 3.15
CA ILE A 8 -29.63 36.49 4.49
C ILE A 8 -28.15 36.64 4.85
N PHE A 9 -27.71 37.89 4.91
CA PHE A 9 -26.44 38.28 5.55
C PHE A 9 -26.69 38.47 7.04
N TRP A 10 -25.86 37.82 7.89
CA TRP A 10 -25.78 38.13 9.32
C TRP A 10 -24.68 39.18 9.53
N THR A 11 -25.09 40.41 9.88
CA THR A 11 -24.20 41.45 10.40
C THR A 11 -24.25 41.39 11.92
N MET A 12 -23.08 41.24 12.58
CA MET A 12 -22.95 41.48 14.00
C MET A 12 -22.99 42.98 14.26
N ALA A 13 -23.99 43.40 15.05
CA ALA A 13 -24.10 44.76 15.56
C ALA A 13 -23.22 44.97 16.78
N ALA A 14 -22.33 45.94 16.71
CA ALA A 14 -21.57 46.46 17.86
C ALA A 14 -22.48 47.31 18.72
N PHE A 15 -22.54 47.02 20.02
CA PHE A 15 -23.18 47.91 21.03
C PHE A 15 -22.19 49.00 21.42
N ALA A 16 -22.49 50.25 21.02
CA ALA A 16 -21.83 51.42 21.53
C ALA A 16 -22.58 51.93 22.79
N PHE A 17 -21.93 51.94 23.93
CA PHE A 17 -22.40 52.70 25.10
C PHE A 17 -21.74 54.09 25.09
N LEU A 18 -22.59 55.10 24.90
CA LEU A 18 -22.23 56.52 25.13
C LEU A 18 -22.30 56.83 26.64
N PHE A 19 -21.20 57.21 27.23
CA PHE A 19 -21.19 58.07 28.41
C PHE A 19 -20.37 59.32 28.08
N ALA A 20 -21.06 60.44 28.07
CA ALA A 20 -20.44 61.74 28.08
C ALA A 20 -20.17 62.14 29.54
N SER A 21 -18.98 62.64 29.88
CA SER A 21 -18.76 63.83 30.64
C SER A 21 -17.32 64.03 31.14
N CYS A 22 -16.84 65.20 30.94
CA CYS A 22 -15.82 65.98 31.66
C CYS A 22 -14.33 65.81 31.32
N ALA A 23 -13.82 66.96 30.91
CA ALA A 23 -12.47 67.29 30.58
C ALA A 23 -11.43 66.89 31.65
N GLY A 24 -10.42 66.24 31.19
CA GLY A 24 -9.09 66.10 31.76
C GLY A 24 -8.22 65.65 30.59
N GLU A 25 -7.20 66.45 30.26
CA GLU A 25 -6.15 66.04 29.31
C GLU A 25 -5.37 64.90 29.98
N GLU A 26 -5.82 63.64 29.74
CA GLU A 26 -4.96 62.50 29.93
C GLU A 26 -4.27 62.23 28.56
N GLU A 27 -2.94 62.26 28.56
CA GLU A 27 -2.13 61.68 27.49
C GLU A 27 -2.68 60.32 27.20
N VAL A 28 -3.21 60.14 25.99
CA VAL A 28 -3.56 58.80 25.46
C VAL A 28 -2.25 58.07 25.27
N THR A 29 -1.80 57.41 26.34
CA THR A 29 -0.75 56.39 26.21
C THR A 29 -1.35 55.27 25.36
N THR A 30 -0.93 55.17 24.11
CA THR A 30 -1.16 53.97 23.28
C THR A 30 -0.83 52.75 24.14
N PRO A 31 -1.71 51.75 24.24
CA PRO A 31 -1.41 50.55 25.03
C PRO A 31 -0.07 50.00 24.56
N ALA A 32 0.89 49.85 25.47
CA ALA A 32 2.20 49.32 25.16
C ALA A 32 2.01 47.95 24.47
N ASN A 33 2.58 47.79 23.27
CA ASN A 33 2.51 46.52 22.55
C ASN A 33 3.06 45.41 23.48
N PRO A 34 2.28 44.39 23.82
CA PRO A 34 2.64 43.41 24.84
C PRO A 34 3.87 42.55 24.46
N LEU A 35 4.33 42.62 23.21
CA LEU A 35 5.49 41.87 22.71
C LEU A 35 6.79 42.69 22.69
N LYS A 36 6.76 44.01 22.88
CA LYS A 36 7.97 44.84 22.82
C LYS A 36 9.05 44.35 23.79
N ASN A 37 10.24 44.08 23.25
CA ASN A 37 11.42 43.57 23.98
C ASN A 37 11.24 42.15 24.59
N LYS A 38 10.20 41.41 24.26
CA LYS A 38 10.13 39.99 24.64
C LYS A 38 11.10 39.17 23.79
N PRO A 39 11.71 38.10 24.36
CA PRO A 39 12.51 37.18 23.58
C PRO A 39 11.69 36.52 22.48
N ILE A 40 12.30 36.30 21.32
CA ILE A 40 11.73 35.48 20.25
C ILE A 40 12.03 34.02 20.56
N ASN A 41 10.99 33.25 20.85
CA ASN A 41 11.06 31.80 20.96
C ASN A 41 10.58 31.16 19.65
N VAL A 42 11.18 30.05 19.28
CA VAL A 42 10.86 29.35 18.03
C VAL A 42 10.45 27.93 18.34
N ASP A 43 9.30 27.54 17.80
CA ASP A 43 8.83 26.17 17.77
C ASP A 43 8.84 25.68 16.32
N VAL A 44 9.54 24.57 16.05
CA VAL A 44 9.74 24.05 14.70
C VAL A 44 8.95 22.77 14.53
N LEU A 45 8.15 22.73 13.48
CA LEU A 45 7.41 21.56 13.04
C LEU A 45 7.90 21.19 11.65
N VAL A 46 8.03 19.89 11.38
CA VAL A 46 8.12 19.35 10.03
C VAL A 46 6.83 18.62 9.79
N SER A 47 6.10 19.03 8.77
CA SER A 47 4.83 18.41 8.44
C SER A 47 5.08 17.15 7.64
N ASP A 48 5.36 16.02 8.33
CA ASP A 48 5.46 14.72 7.66
C ASP A 48 5.13 13.53 8.56
N ILE A 49 4.85 12.39 7.88
CA ILE A 49 4.72 11.08 8.50
C ILE A 49 6.11 10.52 8.76
N LYS A 50 6.21 9.69 9.79
CA LYS A 50 7.39 8.89 10.12
C LYS A 50 7.96 8.19 8.89
N THR A 51 9.02 8.75 8.33
CA THR A 51 9.80 8.11 7.29
C THR A 51 11.05 7.49 7.92
N ARG A 52 11.55 6.38 7.36
CA ARG A 52 12.79 5.76 7.86
C ARG A 52 14.03 6.56 7.47
N ALA A 53 13.90 7.47 6.51
CA ALA A 53 14.98 8.32 6.02
C ALA A 53 14.42 9.68 5.57
N GLY A 54 15.08 10.78 5.95
CA GLY A 54 14.63 12.16 5.72
C GLY A 54 14.20 12.85 7.02
N TYR A 55 13.73 14.09 6.92
CA TYR A 55 13.14 14.81 8.05
C TYR A 55 11.67 14.44 8.22
N ASP A 56 11.20 14.40 9.47
CA ASP A 56 9.81 14.13 9.83
C ASP A 56 9.48 14.69 11.23
N THR A 57 8.27 14.43 11.75
CA THR A 57 7.84 14.90 13.07
C THR A 57 8.69 14.42 14.23
N ASP A 58 9.33 13.25 14.11
CA ASP A 58 10.19 12.65 15.14
C ASP A 58 11.68 12.89 14.85
N ASN A 59 12.02 13.41 13.67
CA ASN A 59 13.37 13.56 13.16
C ASN A 59 13.58 14.95 12.57
N LEU A 60 13.52 15.97 13.45
CA LEU A 60 13.71 17.37 13.09
C LEU A 60 15.14 17.65 12.61
N PRO A 61 15.36 18.71 11.81
CA PRO A 61 16.72 19.21 11.53
C PRO A 61 17.43 19.59 12.83
N THR A 62 18.72 19.38 12.91
CA THR A 62 19.53 19.81 14.08
C THR A 62 19.86 21.30 14.03
N LYS A 63 19.77 21.89 12.85
CA LYS A 63 19.95 23.33 12.58
C LYS A 63 19.11 23.77 11.39
N PHE A 64 18.78 25.05 11.35
CA PHE A 64 18.19 25.72 10.18
C PHE A 64 18.57 27.22 10.20
N TYR A 65 18.38 27.89 9.07
CA TYR A 65 18.61 29.30 8.89
C TYR A 65 17.29 30.05 9.00
N LEU A 66 17.30 31.20 9.71
CA LEU A 66 16.11 31.98 10.01
C LEU A 66 16.34 33.47 9.61
N THR A 67 15.36 34.05 8.94
CA THR A 67 15.26 35.46 8.66
C THR A 67 13.92 35.96 9.20
N ILE A 68 13.94 37.02 10.03
CA ILE A 68 12.75 37.69 10.54
C ILE A 68 12.84 39.16 10.16
N ASP A 69 11.89 39.68 9.42
CA ASP A 69 11.70 41.07 9.09
C ASP A 69 10.44 41.58 9.80
N GLN A 70 10.62 42.55 10.72
CA GLN A 70 9.57 43.13 11.52
C GLN A 70 9.07 44.47 10.96
N GLY A 71 9.44 44.83 9.72
CA GLY A 71 9.01 46.05 9.03
C GLY A 71 9.65 47.33 9.50
N GLY A 72 10.68 47.27 10.37
CA GLY A 72 11.44 48.35 10.91
C GLY A 72 12.92 48.30 10.58
N THR A 73 13.71 49.20 11.16
CA THR A 73 15.19 49.18 11.05
C THR A 73 15.85 48.46 12.24
N GLU A 74 15.11 48.24 13.31
CA GLU A 74 15.61 47.58 14.53
C GLU A 74 15.01 46.18 14.66
N HIS A 75 15.77 45.27 15.28
CA HIS A 75 15.36 43.88 15.56
C HIS A 75 15.00 43.03 14.33
N ASN A 76 15.56 43.33 13.15
CA ASN A 76 15.54 42.46 12.01
C ASN A 76 16.70 41.46 12.09
N TYR A 77 16.41 40.19 11.85
CA TYR A 77 17.38 39.10 11.91
C TYR A 77 17.50 38.46 10.53
N ASN A 78 18.68 38.51 9.94
CA ASN A 78 18.89 37.98 8.58
C ASN A 78 19.83 36.78 8.61
N ASN A 79 19.35 35.64 8.12
CA ASN A 79 20.12 34.41 7.98
C ASN A 79 20.84 33.96 9.26
N VAL A 80 20.23 34.13 10.42
CA VAL A 80 20.77 33.60 11.68
C VAL A 80 20.65 32.07 11.69
N VAL A 81 21.61 31.41 12.33
CA VAL A 81 21.63 29.95 12.42
C VAL A 81 20.97 29.51 13.71
N MET A 82 19.85 28.82 13.59
CA MET A 82 19.16 28.20 14.71
C MET A 82 19.71 26.79 14.95
N LYS A 83 20.22 26.53 16.16
CA LYS A 83 20.72 25.21 16.58
C LYS A 83 19.85 24.67 17.71
N ASN A 84 19.52 23.39 17.67
CA ASN A 84 18.78 22.74 18.75
C ASN A 84 19.74 22.34 19.87
N GLU A 85 19.59 22.96 21.04
CA GLU A 85 20.34 22.67 22.27
C GLU A 85 19.36 22.13 23.32
N ASP A 86 19.41 20.84 23.59
CA ASP A 86 18.56 20.18 24.61
C ASP A 86 17.05 20.44 24.43
N GLY A 87 16.58 20.46 23.18
CA GLY A 87 15.18 20.69 22.84
C GLY A 87 14.79 22.19 22.73
N LYS A 88 15.74 23.10 22.83
CA LYS A 88 15.51 24.54 22.64
C LYS A 88 16.27 25.06 21.41
N TRP A 89 15.63 25.91 20.64
CA TRP A 89 16.27 26.57 19.50
C TRP A 89 17.00 27.82 19.92
N VAL A 90 18.30 27.85 19.70
CA VAL A 90 19.21 28.96 20.04
C VAL A 90 19.77 29.56 18.78
N ALA A 91 19.73 30.90 18.66
CA ALA A 91 20.24 31.63 17.49
C ALA A 91 21.73 31.92 17.60
N TYR A 92 22.43 31.81 16.46
CA TYR A 92 23.84 32.09 16.29
C TYR A 92 24.10 32.97 15.06
N GLU A 93 25.16 33.79 15.10
CA GLU A 93 25.54 34.65 13.98
C GLU A 93 25.92 33.85 12.71
N SER A 94 26.46 32.66 12.88
CA SER A 94 26.88 31.79 11.77
C SER A 94 26.89 30.30 12.18
N ASP A 95 27.20 29.42 11.24
CA ASP A 95 27.33 27.98 11.48
C ASP A 95 28.71 27.58 12.08
N ALA A 96 29.62 28.52 12.28
CA ALA A 96 30.92 28.23 12.86
C ALA A 96 30.80 27.66 14.29
N ALA A 97 31.76 26.83 14.68
CA ALA A 97 31.77 26.19 16.00
C ALA A 97 31.92 27.18 17.16
N ASP A 98 32.56 28.32 16.90
CA ASP A 98 32.83 29.43 17.83
C ASP A 98 31.93 30.65 17.59
N ALA A 99 30.85 30.50 16.82
CA ALA A 99 29.93 31.60 16.55
C ALA A 99 29.27 32.11 17.83
N ASN A 100 29.10 33.45 17.93
CA ASN A 100 28.39 34.07 19.05
C ASN A 100 26.89 33.75 18.99
N LYS A 101 26.28 33.69 20.19
CA LYS A 101 24.81 33.61 20.32
C LYS A 101 24.19 34.97 19.99
N VAL A 102 23.01 34.93 19.38
CA VAL A 102 22.20 36.11 19.05
C VAL A 102 20.98 36.15 19.95
N ASP A 103 20.85 37.17 20.77
CA ASP A 103 19.65 37.42 21.58
C ASP A 103 18.58 38.10 20.72
N MET A 104 17.58 37.34 20.30
CA MET A 104 16.51 37.83 19.45
C MET A 104 15.34 38.35 20.28
N HIS A 105 14.85 39.57 19.95
CA HIS A 105 13.73 40.23 20.64
C HIS A 105 12.71 40.79 19.63
N TRP A 106 11.46 40.89 20.06
CA TRP A 106 10.39 41.52 19.28
C TRP A 106 10.53 43.06 19.35
N ALA A 107 10.43 43.71 18.17
CA ALA A 107 10.45 45.17 18.07
C ALA A 107 9.18 45.81 18.65
N GLY A 108 8.07 45.08 18.69
CA GLY A 108 6.77 45.62 19.06
C GLY A 108 6.15 46.49 17.96
N SER A 109 6.52 46.29 16.70
CA SER A 109 5.91 46.96 15.55
C SER A 109 4.48 46.47 15.31
N GLU A 110 3.60 47.36 14.82
CA GLU A 110 2.22 47.01 14.41
C GLU A 110 2.17 46.45 12.98
N GLY A 111 3.33 46.26 12.34
CA GLY A 111 3.44 45.78 10.95
C GLY A 111 3.36 44.26 10.82
N ASN A 112 3.17 43.80 9.60
CA ASN A 112 3.26 42.36 9.26
C ASN A 112 4.69 41.89 9.51
N ILE A 113 4.82 40.77 10.23
CA ILE A 113 6.10 40.10 10.47
C ILE A 113 6.31 39.08 9.34
N THR A 114 7.40 39.25 8.59
CA THR A 114 7.81 38.28 7.58
C THR A 114 8.86 37.33 8.15
N VAL A 115 8.62 36.04 8.03
CA VAL A 115 9.54 34.98 8.48
C VAL A 115 9.89 34.06 7.29
N LYS A 116 11.19 33.82 7.12
CA LYS A 116 11.73 32.78 6.22
C LYS A 116 12.59 31.85 7.06
N ALA A 117 12.43 30.55 6.82
CA ALA A 117 13.28 29.54 7.47
C ALA A 117 13.63 28.43 6.46
N ALA A 118 14.86 27.90 6.53
CA ALA A 118 15.32 26.85 5.62
C ALA A 118 16.44 26.01 6.25
N THR A 119 16.55 24.76 5.80
CA THR A 119 17.71 23.91 6.15
C THR A 119 18.99 24.29 5.37
N PHE A 120 18.91 25.27 4.49
CA PHE A 120 20.01 25.84 3.70
C PHE A 120 20.11 27.36 3.91
N SER A 121 21.27 27.94 3.58
CA SER A 121 21.51 29.37 3.81
C SER A 121 20.54 30.27 3.04
N LEU A 122 20.01 31.29 3.73
CA LEU A 122 19.13 32.33 3.19
C LEU A 122 19.89 33.65 2.89
N ALA A 123 21.24 33.64 2.98
CA ALA A 123 22.06 34.85 2.76
C ALA A 123 21.95 35.39 1.33
N GLU A 124 21.79 34.51 0.37
CA GLU A 124 21.71 34.81 -1.07
C GLU A 124 20.28 34.61 -1.57
N ALA A 125 19.79 35.56 -2.37
CA ALA A 125 18.46 35.42 -3.01
C ALA A 125 18.45 34.36 -4.13
N SER A 126 19.62 33.91 -4.60
CA SER A 126 19.81 32.89 -5.60
C SER A 126 21.05 32.08 -5.27
N ALA A 127 20.93 30.75 -5.27
CA ALA A 127 22.02 29.83 -5.00
C ALA A 127 21.75 28.47 -5.70
N SER A 128 22.54 27.45 -5.36
CA SER A 128 22.36 26.07 -5.87
C SER A 128 22.05 25.14 -4.71
N LEU A 129 21.08 24.23 -4.94
CA LEU A 129 20.82 23.09 -4.07
C LEU A 129 21.12 21.79 -4.81
N SER A 130 21.50 20.77 -4.06
CA SER A 130 21.80 19.45 -4.60
C SER A 130 21.23 18.33 -3.74
N ALA A 131 20.77 17.27 -4.39
CA ALA A 131 20.59 15.97 -3.81
C ALA A 131 21.87 15.16 -4.05
N GLN A 132 22.32 14.36 -3.09
CA GLN A 132 23.47 13.49 -3.27
C GLN A 132 23.19 12.42 -4.34
N THR A 133 24.19 12.06 -5.13
CA THR A 133 24.06 10.94 -6.09
C THR A 133 24.20 9.58 -5.40
N GLU A 134 24.93 9.53 -4.29
CA GLU A 134 25.04 8.34 -3.43
C GLU A 134 24.12 8.52 -2.22
N GLN A 135 22.93 7.93 -2.26
CA GLN A 135 21.89 8.02 -1.22
C GLN A 135 21.63 6.66 -0.56
N SER A 136 22.61 5.75 -0.52
CA SER A 136 22.44 4.39 0.03
C SER A 136 22.26 4.35 1.56
N THR A 137 22.43 5.48 2.25
CA THR A 137 22.25 5.59 3.71
C THR A 137 21.14 6.58 4.09
N ALA A 138 20.60 6.44 5.30
CA ALA A 138 19.60 7.36 5.84
C ALA A 138 20.14 8.79 5.97
N GLU A 139 21.43 8.94 6.35
CA GLU A 139 22.10 10.24 6.46
C GLU A 139 22.22 10.92 5.10
N ALA A 140 22.50 10.17 4.03
CA ALA A 140 22.60 10.70 2.67
C ALA A 140 21.22 11.15 2.15
N ILE A 141 20.16 10.41 2.45
CA ILE A 141 18.77 10.83 2.21
C ILE A 141 18.47 12.12 2.96
N LYS A 142 18.77 12.16 4.27
CA LYS A 142 18.52 13.32 5.11
C LYS A 142 19.27 14.57 4.65
N SER A 143 20.53 14.42 4.22
CA SER A 143 21.32 15.55 3.70
C SER A 143 20.90 16.04 2.31
N SER A 144 20.13 15.22 1.58
CA SER A 144 19.52 15.59 0.29
C SER A 144 18.13 16.23 0.45
N ASP A 145 17.54 16.12 1.64
CA ASP A 145 16.21 16.61 1.93
C ASP A 145 16.28 18.05 2.43
N HIS A 146 15.80 18.99 1.64
CA HIS A 146 15.81 20.41 1.94
C HIS A 146 14.40 20.89 2.30
N LEU A 147 14.33 21.69 3.37
CA LEU A 147 13.09 22.25 3.91
C LEU A 147 13.08 23.78 3.78
N TYR A 148 11.89 24.34 3.57
CA TYR A 148 11.68 25.79 3.47
C TYR A 148 10.34 26.20 4.06
N TYR A 149 10.29 27.39 4.66
CA TYR A 149 9.09 28.06 5.15
C TYR A 149 9.12 29.53 4.80
N TYR A 150 7.97 30.08 4.40
CA TYR A 150 7.75 31.51 4.21
C TYR A 150 6.36 31.91 4.70
N SER A 151 6.30 33.03 5.43
CA SER A 151 5.05 33.73 5.74
C SER A 151 5.32 35.22 5.90
N ASN A 152 4.44 36.06 5.35
CA ASN A 152 4.49 37.53 5.48
C ASN A 152 3.44 38.07 6.45
N ALA A 153 2.83 37.22 7.26
CA ALA A 153 1.78 37.57 8.23
C ALA A 153 1.87 36.69 9.48
N VAL A 154 3.07 36.54 10.03
CA VAL A 154 3.29 35.76 11.25
C VAL A 154 2.76 36.51 12.46
N THR A 155 1.95 35.86 13.28
CA THR A 155 1.46 36.40 14.56
C THR A 155 2.08 35.60 15.70
N PRO A 156 3.00 36.18 16.48
CA PRO A 156 3.55 35.53 17.66
C PRO A 156 2.48 35.29 18.73
N SER A 157 2.66 34.23 19.51
CA SER A 157 1.85 33.98 20.70
C SER A 157 2.15 35.06 21.81
N SER A 158 1.30 35.09 22.82
CA SER A 158 1.43 36.10 23.91
C SER A 158 2.74 36.01 24.72
N ASP A 159 3.44 34.88 24.66
CA ASP A 159 4.75 34.65 25.27
C ASP A 159 5.95 34.96 24.33
N GLY A 160 5.67 35.38 23.09
CA GLY A 160 6.68 35.69 22.07
C GLY A 160 7.13 34.52 21.23
N THR A 161 6.44 33.38 21.29
CA THR A 161 6.78 32.18 20.47
C THR A 161 6.18 32.26 19.06
N ILE A 162 6.95 31.88 18.05
CA ILE A 162 6.48 31.63 16.68
C ILE A 162 6.60 30.17 16.34
N SER A 163 5.62 29.65 15.62
CA SER A 163 5.63 28.30 15.03
C SER A 163 6.11 28.37 13.60
N ILE A 164 7.11 27.56 13.26
CA ILE A 164 7.72 27.47 11.92
C ILE A 164 7.46 26.08 11.36
N PRO A 165 6.40 25.88 10.57
CA PRO A 165 6.16 24.63 9.86
C PRO A 165 7.04 24.56 8.61
N LEU A 166 8.16 23.85 8.68
CA LEU A 166 9.06 23.62 7.56
C LEU A 166 8.46 22.61 6.59
N ASP A 167 8.40 22.95 5.32
CA ASP A 167 7.89 22.13 4.24
C ASP A 167 9.01 21.59 3.36
N HIS A 168 8.85 20.35 2.88
CA HIS A 168 9.79 19.76 1.91
C HIS A 168 9.74 20.51 0.59
N VAL A 169 10.90 20.90 0.06
CA VAL A 169 11.03 21.54 -1.27
C VAL A 169 11.58 20.61 -2.33
N MET A 170 12.01 19.42 -1.93
CA MET A 170 12.48 18.33 -2.81
C MET A 170 11.34 17.40 -3.19
N SER A 171 11.57 16.51 -4.15
CA SER A 171 10.67 15.42 -4.51
C SER A 171 11.15 14.12 -3.88
N LYS A 172 10.27 13.37 -3.22
CA LYS A 172 10.58 12.04 -2.69
C LYS A 172 10.20 10.96 -3.69
N LEU A 173 11.12 10.05 -3.99
CA LEU A 173 10.86 8.87 -4.80
C LEU A 173 10.89 7.62 -3.91
N GLU A 174 9.85 6.80 -3.98
CA GLU A 174 9.78 5.46 -3.43
C GLU A 174 9.67 4.46 -4.57
N VAL A 175 10.60 3.52 -4.65
CA VAL A 175 10.60 2.45 -5.67
C VAL A 175 10.36 1.12 -4.98
N LYS A 176 9.23 0.48 -5.28
CA LYS A 176 8.90 -0.88 -4.83
C LYS A 176 9.18 -1.86 -5.96
N VAL A 177 10.06 -2.82 -5.72
CA VAL A 177 10.39 -3.86 -6.69
C VAL A 177 9.91 -5.20 -6.17
N THR A 178 8.84 -5.72 -6.78
CA THR A 178 8.31 -7.05 -6.50
C THR A 178 9.04 -8.08 -7.34
N LEU A 179 9.68 -9.07 -6.69
CA LEU A 179 10.42 -10.14 -7.35
C LEU A 179 9.51 -11.33 -7.61
N ARG A 180 9.40 -11.77 -8.86
CA ARG A 180 8.67 -13.01 -9.21
C ARG A 180 9.42 -14.27 -8.78
N ASN A 181 8.74 -15.40 -8.79
CA ASN A 181 9.16 -16.69 -8.20
C ASN A 181 10.50 -17.23 -8.71
N GLN A 182 10.92 -16.86 -9.93
CA GLN A 182 12.18 -17.33 -10.51
C GLN A 182 13.45 -16.85 -9.77
N PHE A 183 13.34 -15.85 -8.90
CA PHE A 183 14.48 -15.36 -8.12
C PHE A 183 14.66 -16.08 -6.76
N GLY A 184 13.89 -17.14 -6.53
CA GLY A 184 13.93 -17.92 -5.30
C GLY A 184 13.34 -17.19 -4.08
N ALA A 185 13.03 -17.95 -3.04
CA ALA A 185 12.74 -17.39 -1.72
C ALA A 185 14.07 -17.18 -1.00
N SER A 186 14.35 -15.95 -0.56
CA SER A 186 15.53 -15.61 0.22
C SER A 186 15.10 -14.66 1.34
N ASP A 187 15.64 -14.87 2.54
CA ASP A 187 15.42 -13.96 3.68
C ASP A 187 16.19 -12.64 3.49
N ALA A 188 17.22 -12.64 2.64
CA ALA A 188 17.96 -11.45 2.26
C ALA A 188 17.52 -10.93 0.89
N ASN A 189 17.55 -9.60 0.72
CA ASN A 189 17.26 -8.97 -0.57
C ASN A 189 18.26 -9.45 -1.65
N PRO A 190 17.81 -10.12 -2.71
CA PRO A 190 18.72 -10.59 -3.76
C PRO A 190 19.12 -9.50 -4.76
N ILE A 191 18.53 -8.30 -4.71
CA ILE A 191 18.93 -7.16 -5.52
C ILE A 191 20.27 -6.63 -4.99
N THR A 192 21.31 -6.76 -5.79
CA THR A 192 22.68 -6.35 -5.42
C THR A 192 22.99 -4.89 -5.74
N SER A 193 22.20 -4.25 -6.62
CA SER A 193 22.31 -2.83 -6.96
C SER A 193 20.97 -2.31 -7.46
N ALA A 194 20.61 -1.11 -7.02
CA ALA A 194 19.52 -0.32 -7.57
C ALA A 194 20.03 1.07 -7.94
N ILE A 195 19.60 1.59 -9.09
CA ILE A 195 19.99 2.90 -9.61
C ILE A 195 18.73 3.60 -10.15
N VAL A 196 18.54 4.85 -9.78
CA VAL A 196 17.60 5.79 -10.41
C VAL A 196 18.42 6.66 -11.34
N PHE A 197 18.00 6.82 -12.59
CA PHE A 197 18.73 7.58 -13.59
C PHE A 197 17.83 8.55 -14.36
N GLY A 198 18.44 9.53 -15.03
CA GLY A 198 17.76 10.49 -15.89
C GLY A 198 17.24 11.72 -15.16
N SER A 199 17.58 11.93 -13.89
CA SER A 199 17.31 13.18 -13.16
C SER A 199 18.60 13.95 -12.90
N ALA A 200 18.52 15.29 -12.92
CA ALA A 200 19.61 16.17 -12.50
C ALA A 200 19.75 16.12 -10.98
N PRO A 201 20.97 15.97 -10.43
CA PRO A 201 21.21 15.93 -9.00
C PRO A 201 21.30 17.34 -8.37
N SER A 202 21.40 18.41 -9.14
CA SER A 202 21.44 19.78 -8.62
C SER A 202 20.73 20.78 -9.53
N ALA A 203 20.29 21.89 -8.93
CA ALA A 203 19.67 23.00 -9.65
C ALA A 203 19.97 24.33 -8.97
N THR A 204 20.03 25.41 -9.74
CA THR A 204 19.95 26.74 -9.17
C THR A 204 18.53 27.10 -8.77
N TYR A 205 18.38 27.98 -7.79
CA TYR A 205 17.07 28.43 -7.33
C TYR A 205 17.08 29.92 -7.06
N THR A 206 15.88 30.50 -7.03
CA THR A 206 15.63 31.84 -6.50
C THR A 206 14.56 31.76 -5.42
N ILE A 207 14.72 32.58 -4.35
CA ILE A 207 13.76 32.67 -3.26
C ILE A 207 13.09 34.04 -3.32
N THR A 208 11.76 34.02 -3.47
CA THR A 208 10.89 35.17 -3.20
C THR A 208 9.94 34.84 -2.05
N GLU A 209 8.68 34.57 -2.34
CA GLU A 209 7.70 34.02 -1.41
C GLU A 209 7.74 32.50 -1.41
N ALA A 210 8.15 31.89 -2.54
CA ALA A 210 8.37 30.46 -2.72
C ALA A 210 9.75 30.22 -3.34
N LEU A 211 10.25 29.00 -3.21
CA LEU A 211 11.46 28.55 -3.88
C LEU A 211 11.12 28.22 -5.33
N LYS A 212 11.80 28.88 -6.28
CA LYS A 212 11.66 28.63 -7.71
C LYS A 212 12.95 28.01 -8.24
N TRP A 213 12.83 26.82 -8.82
CA TRP A 213 13.91 26.11 -9.49
C TRP A 213 14.19 26.72 -10.87
N ASN A 214 15.45 26.84 -11.25
CA ASN A 214 15.89 27.47 -12.49
C ASN A 214 16.74 26.49 -13.32
N GLU A 215 18.07 26.67 -13.40
CA GLU A 215 18.94 25.88 -14.22
C GLU A 215 19.28 24.55 -13.56
N LEU A 216 19.09 23.45 -14.27
CA LEU A 216 19.41 22.10 -13.86
C LEU A 216 20.84 21.74 -14.30
N SER A 217 21.54 20.93 -13.51
CA SER A 217 22.77 20.25 -13.93
C SER A 217 22.46 19.16 -14.97
N ASP A 218 23.54 18.55 -15.52
CA ASP A 218 23.40 17.33 -16.29
C ASP A 218 22.80 16.21 -15.43
N ALA A 219 22.03 15.32 -16.07
CA ALA A 219 21.45 14.16 -15.40
C ALA A 219 22.56 13.19 -14.94
N SER A 220 22.36 12.56 -13.79
CA SER A 220 23.29 11.62 -13.18
C SER A 220 22.58 10.40 -12.62
N ASP A 221 23.31 9.29 -12.47
CA ASP A 221 22.84 8.11 -11.78
C ASP A 221 22.78 8.39 -10.26
N ILE A 222 21.69 7.98 -9.61
CA ILE A 222 21.48 8.11 -8.17
C ILE A 222 21.33 6.71 -7.57
N THR A 223 22.13 6.38 -6.56
CA THR A 223 22.00 5.14 -5.77
C THR A 223 20.99 5.37 -4.64
N PRO A 224 19.79 4.78 -4.68
CA PRO A 224 18.76 4.99 -3.67
C PRO A 224 19.04 4.17 -2.40
N CYS A 225 18.48 4.59 -1.26
CA CYS A 225 18.52 3.86 0.00
C CYS A 225 17.56 2.67 -0.02
N LEU A 226 18.04 1.47 0.35
CA LEU A 226 17.15 0.34 0.63
C LEU A 226 16.46 0.57 1.98
N SER A 227 15.19 0.98 1.98
CA SER A 227 14.43 1.27 3.19
C SER A 227 13.79 0.02 3.82
N ALA A 228 13.42 -0.99 3.00
CA ALA A 228 12.85 -2.24 3.48
C ALA A 228 13.02 -3.38 2.47
N TYR A 229 13.10 -4.61 2.98
CA TYR A 229 12.87 -5.83 2.20
C TYR A 229 11.89 -6.73 2.93
N ASN A 230 10.79 -7.08 2.27
CA ASN A 230 9.82 -8.05 2.77
C ASN A 230 10.05 -9.39 2.08
N SER A 231 10.66 -10.35 2.78
CA SER A 231 10.99 -11.67 2.22
C SER A 231 9.75 -12.51 1.92
N THR A 232 8.65 -12.34 2.67
CA THR A 232 7.39 -13.06 2.45
C THR A 232 6.75 -12.67 1.12
N ASN A 233 6.65 -11.36 0.84
CA ASN A 233 6.06 -10.84 -0.39
C ASN A 233 7.12 -10.59 -1.48
N ARG A 234 8.41 -10.75 -1.14
CA ARG A 234 9.56 -10.50 -2.01
C ARG A 234 9.55 -9.10 -2.63
N ILE A 235 9.30 -8.09 -1.78
CA ILE A 235 9.26 -6.69 -2.17
C ILE A 235 10.45 -5.98 -1.55
N ALA A 236 11.33 -5.42 -2.39
CA ALA A 236 12.37 -4.49 -1.99
C ALA A 236 11.87 -3.06 -2.19
N THR A 237 11.96 -2.23 -1.15
CA THR A 237 11.57 -0.81 -1.20
C THR A 237 12.80 0.06 -1.09
N TYR A 238 12.99 0.94 -2.06
CA TYR A 238 14.07 1.92 -2.12
C TYR A 238 13.51 3.34 -2.05
N GLU A 239 14.27 4.24 -1.43
CA GLU A 239 13.91 5.66 -1.33
C GLU A 239 15.04 6.53 -1.88
N ALA A 240 14.68 7.62 -2.56
CA ALA A 240 15.58 8.67 -3.02
C ALA A 240 14.93 10.04 -2.94
N ILE A 241 15.76 11.07 -2.74
CA ILE A 241 15.37 12.48 -2.82
C ILE A 241 15.89 13.04 -4.14
N LEU A 242 15.01 13.69 -4.87
CA LEU A 242 15.27 14.21 -6.21
C LEU A 242 14.97 15.71 -6.26
N ILE A 243 15.71 16.42 -7.13
CA ILE A 243 15.40 17.81 -7.48
C ILE A 243 14.07 17.86 -8.25
N PRO A 244 13.14 18.79 -7.91
CA PRO A 244 11.97 19.06 -8.72
C PRO A 244 12.34 19.50 -10.13
N GLN A 245 11.82 18.81 -11.15
CA GLN A 245 12.18 19.01 -12.56
C GLN A 245 11.21 18.34 -13.51
N GLU A 246 11.18 18.77 -14.75
CA GLU A 246 10.53 18.08 -15.85
C GLU A 246 11.54 17.18 -16.56
N ILE A 247 11.21 15.90 -16.72
CA ILE A 247 12.07 14.89 -17.34
C ILE A 247 11.39 14.37 -18.60
N ALA A 248 12.09 14.42 -19.72
CA ALA A 248 11.56 14.04 -21.01
C ALA A 248 11.25 12.53 -21.10
N THR A 249 10.38 12.17 -22.04
CA THR A 249 10.04 10.79 -22.44
C THR A 249 11.30 9.93 -22.62
N ASN A 250 11.28 8.69 -22.11
CA ASN A 250 12.35 7.69 -22.21
C ASN A 250 13.70 8.09 -21.57
N THR A 251 13.71 9.12 -20.73
CA THR A 251 14.92 9.60 -20.03
C THR A 251 14.99 9.07 -18.61
N PHE A 252 13.90 9.21 -17.82
CA PHE A 252 13.83 8.74 -16.44
C PHE A 252 13.65 7.23 -16.35
N GLY A 253 14.32 6.59 -15.40
CA GLY A 253 14.15 5.16 -15.19
C GLY A 253 14.80 4.60 -13.94
N VAL A 254 14.61 3.29 -13.77
CA VAL A 254 15.16 2.49 -12.68
C VAL A 254 15.89 1.29 -13.28
N LYS A 255 17.10 1.02 -12.78
CA LYS A 255 17.90 -0.15 -13.11
C LYS A 255 18.18 -0.95 -11.85
N VAL A 256 17.87 -2.25 -11.85
CA VAL A 256 18.18 -3.17 -10.74
C VAL A 256 19.06 -4.31 -11.24
N THR A 257 19.97 -4.80 -10.40
CA THR A 257 20.88 -5.90 -10.72
C THR A 257 20.68 -7.04 -9.74
N ILE A 258 20.50 -8.26 -10.27
CA ILE A 258 20.41 -9.51 -9.52
C ILE A 258 21.30 -10.56 -10.18
N GLY A 259 22.16 -11.21 -9.41
CA GLY A 259 23.02 -12.28 -9.90
C GLY A 259 23.91 -11.84 -11.08
N GLY A 260 24.33 -10.58 -11.11
CA GLY A 260 25.16 -9.99 -12.18
C GLY A 260 24.38 -9.59 -13.45
N LYS A 261 23.06 -9.84 -13.52
CA LYS A 261 22.20 -9.41 -14.64
C LYS A 261 21.46 -8.15 -14.27
N SER A 262 21.50 -7.14 -15.14
CA SER A 262 20.78 -5.87 -14.97
C SER A 262 19.45 -5.87 -15.74
N TYR A 263 18.43 -5.26 -15.11
CA TYR A 263 17.09 -5.06 -15.64
C TYR A 263 16.76 -3.59 -15.54
N THR A 264 16.25 -3.02 -16.62
CA THR A 264 16.00 -1.58 -16.70
C THR A 264 14.55 -1.33 -17.10
N TRP A 265 13.91 -0.44 -16.34
CA TRP A 265 12.64 0.19 -16.73
C TRP A 265 12.90 1.65 -17.07
N LYS A 266 12.24 2.17 -18.11
CA LYS A 266 12.21 3.59 -18.49
C LYS A 266 10.78 4.08 -18.61
N SER A 267 10.55 5.32 -18.19
CA SER A 267 9.26 5.96 -18.38
C SER A 267 8.99 6.24 -19.85
N ALA A 268 7.91 5.69 -20.38
CA ALA A 268 7.45 5.97 -21.74
C ALA A 268 6.79 7.35 -21.89
N ASN A 269 6.50 8.02 -20.77
CA ASN A 269 5.90 9.35 -20.73
C ASN A 269 6.84 10.33 -20.02
N PRO A 270 6.72 11.66 -20.27
CA PRO A 270 7.39 12.66 -19.46
C PRO A 270 7.00 12.51 -17.98
N ILE A 271 7.90 12.85 -17.07
CA ILE A 271 7.63 12.90 -15.64
C ILE A 271 7.94 14.30 -15.13
N THR A 272 6.98 14.92 -14.45
CA THR A 272 7.19 16.16 -13.72
C THR A 272 7.35 15.83 -12.25
N LEU A 273 8.52 16.14 -11.69
CA LEU A 273 8.81 16.04 -10.27
C LEU A 273 8.54 17.40 -9.61
N GLU A 274 7.65 17.43 -8.64
CA GLU A 274 7.25 18.65 -7.92
C GLU A 274 7.78 18.61 -6.47
N GLY A 275 8.15 19.76 -5.94
CA GLY A 275 8.57 19.88 -4.53
C GLY A 275 7.42 19.54 -3.57
N GLY A 276 7.76 18.86 -2.46
CA GLY A 276 6.79 18.44 -1.47
C GLY A 276 5.87 17.28 -1.93
N LYS A 277 6.19 16.63 -3.06
CA LYS A 277 5.46 15.47 -3.55
C LYS A 277 6.23 14.17 -3.37
N LYS A 278 5.51 13.09 -3.10
CA LYS A 278 6.01 11.72 -3.06
C LYS A 278 5.55 10.96 -4.30
N TYR A 279 6.50 10.39 -5.01
CA TYR A 279 6.30 9.53 -6.19
C TYR A 279 6.54 8.09 -5.79
N THR A 280 5.58 7.21 -5.98
CA THR A 280 5.74 5.78 -5.73
C THR A 280 5.70 5.04 -7.06
N LEU A 281 6.82 4.42 -7.42
CA LEU A 281 6.97 3.49 -8.53
C LEU A 281 6.80 2.07 -8.01
N ASP A 282 5.75 1.40 -8.42
CA ASP A 282 5.56 -0.03 -8.15
C ASP A 282 5.97 -0.81 -9.40
N LEU A 283 7.09 -1.54 -9.30
CA LEU A 283 7.70 -2.30 -10.37
C LEU A 283 7.63 -3.79 -10.08
N THR A 284 7.46 -4.60 -11.12
CA THR A 284 7.60 -6.05 -11.05
C THR A 284 8.79 -6.50 -11.87
N LEU A 285 9.70 -7.26 -11.24
CA LEU A 285 10.81 -7.90 -11.93
C LEU A 285 10.43 -9.31 -12.37
N GLY A 286 10.19 -9.46 -13.68
CA GLY A 286 9.96 -10.72 -14.38
C GLY A 286 11.26 -11.41 -14.80
N LYS A 287 11.16 -12.51 -15.55
CA LYS A 287 12.31 -13.33 -15.99
C LYS A 287 13.30 -12.54 -16.85
N ASN A 288 12.80 -11.66 -17.69
CA ASN A 288 13.59 -10.96 -18.70
C ASN A 288 13.51 -9.44 -18.60
N GLU A 289 12.55 -8.88 -17.84
CA GLU A 289 12.26 -7.45 -17.85
C GLU A 289 11.77 -6.95 -16.47
N LEU A 290 11.97 -5.65 -16.27
CA LEU A 290 11.42 -4.86 -15.17
C LEU A 290 10.25 -4.05 -15.72
N THR A 291 9.05 -4.28 -15.21
CA THR A 291 7.80 -3.66 -15.71
C THR A 291 7.18 -2.77 -14.65
N LEU A 292 6.60 -1.64 -15.07
CA LEU A 292 5.84 -0.74 -14.20
C LEU A 292 4.44 -1.31 -14.00
N ASN A 293 4.03 -1.47 -12.73
CA ASN A 293 2.64 -1.75 -12.36
C ASN A 293 1.87 -0.44 -12.19
N THR A 294 2.38 0.45 -11.33
CA THR A 294 1.76 1.76 -11.08
C THR A 294 2.82 2.82 -10.82
N LEU A 295 2.50 4.07 -11.24
CA LEU A 295 3.14 5.29 -10.76
C LEU A 295 2.06 6.09 -10.04
N SER A 296 2.20 6.34 -8.75
CA SER A 296 1.32 7.21 -7.99
C SER A 296 2.08 8.43 -7.48
N VAL A 297 1.36 9.55 -7.42
CA VAL A 297 1.87 10.83 -6.91
C VAL A 297 0.94 11.28 -5.79
N GLY A 298 1.49 11.60 -4.64
CA GLY A 298 0.77 12.13 -3.49
C GLY A 298 1.55 13.27 -2.85
N ASP A 299 0.93 13.99 -1.93
CA ASP A 299 1.67 14.94 -1.11
C ASP A 299 2.68 14.18 -0.25
N TRP A 300 3.83 14.79 -0.01
CA TRP A 300 4.82 14.24 0.93
C TRP A 300 4.28 14.26 2.37
N LYS A 301 3.33 15.15 2.63
CA LYS A 301 2.56 15.20 3.88
C LYS A 301 1.42 14.19 3.84
N GLU A 302 1.23 13.31 4.87
CA GLU A 302 -0.10 12.79 5.12
C GLU A 302 -0.95 13.92 5.70
N GLU A 303 -1.94 14.34 4.98
CA GLU A 303 -3.05 14.96 5.66
C GLU A 303 -3.63 13.93 6.62
N THR A 304 -3.74 14.27 7.91
CA THR A 304 -4.75 13.67 8.78
C THR A 304 -6.09 14.13 8.21
N VAL A 305 -6.50 13.47 7.14
CA VAL A 305 -7.76 13.75 6.47
C VAL A 305 -8.87 13.26 7.38
N LYS A 306 -9.44 14.20 8.12
CA LYS A 306 -10.86 14.13 8.37
C LYS A 306 -11.53 14.30 7.01
N ASP A 307 -11.99 13.17 6.45
CA ASP A 307 -12.91 13.10 5.32
C ASP A 307 -12.60 14.00 4.11
N ASN A 308 -11.58 13.63 3.30
CA ASN A 308 -11.59 13.85 1.86
C ASN A 308 -10.74 12.76 1.19
N LYS A 309 -11.41 11.94 0.37
CA LYS A 309 -10.85 10.84 -0.40
C LYS A 309 -9.80 11.36 -1.39
N ALA A 310 -8.51 11.29 -1.04
CA ALA A 310 -7.46 11.27 -2.05
C ALA A 310 -7.53 9.91 -2.76
N ASP A 311 -7.49 9.91 -4.08
CA ASP A 311 -7.55 8.71 -4.91
C ASP A 311 -6.40 7.75 -4.59
N LYS A 312 -6.55 6.93 -3.53
CA LYS A 312 -5.84 5.66 -3.47
C LYS A 312 -6.31 4.91 -4.70
N VAL A 313 -5.44 4.76 -5.70
CA VAL A 313 -5.72 3.82 -6.77
C VAL A 313 -5.97 2.49 -6.09
N ALA A 314 -7.22 2.10 -6.00
CA ALA A 314 -7.61 0.87 -5.32
C ALA A 314 -6.84 -0.27 -5.98
N PRO A 315 -6.34 -1.26 -5.22
CA PRO A 315 -5.63 -2.41 -5.77
C PRO A 315 -6.64 -3.29 -6.53
N TYR A 316 -7.06 -2.81 -7.69
CA TYR A 316 -8.05 -3.48 -8.53
C TYR A 316 -7.61 -4.90 -8.85
N VAL A 317 -8.56 -5.81 -8.99
CA VAL A 317 -8.30 -7.13 -9.56
C VAL A 317 -7.71 -6.93 -10.95
N THR A 318 -6.44 -7.27 -11.12
CA THR A 318 -5.64 -6.96 -12.31
C THR A 318 -5.08 -8.24 -12.92
N PHE A 319 -5.29 -8.42 -14.22
CA PHE A 319 -4.78 -9.55 -14.99
C PHE A 319 -3.68 -9.07 -15.93
N THR A 320 -2.56 -9.79 -15.93
CA THR A 320 -1.44 -9.56 -16.87
C THR A 320 -1.14 -10.84 -17.63
N ALA A 321 -0.87 -10.70 -18.91
CA ALA A 321 -0.42 -11.79 -19.77
C ALA A 321 0.74 -11.31 -20.63
N GLU A 322 1.77 -12.15 -20.83
CA GLU A 322 2.94 -11.82 -21.66
C GLU A 322 2.58 -11.71 -23.14
N ASN A 323 1.62 -12.53 -23.60
CA ASN A 323 1.11 -12.55 -24.95
C ASN A 323 -0.33 -12.03 -24.99
N ALA A 324 -0.84 -11.77 -26.18
CA ALA A 324 -2.25 -11.44 -26.36
C ALA A 324 -3.15 -12.52 -25.76
N GLN A 325 -4.12 -12.08 -24.97
CA GLN A 325 -5.09 -12.92 -24.28
C GLN A 325 -6.48 -12.31 -24.45
N THR A 326 -7.51 -13.13 -24.29
CA THR A 326 -8.90 -12.68 -24.28
C THR A 326 -9.59 -13.14 -23.00
N CYS A 327 -10.10 -12.17 -22.25
CA CYS A 327 -10.96 -12.39 -21.09
C CYS A 327 -12.43 -12.44 -21.53
N ARG A 328 -13.14 -13.49 -21.14
CA ARG A 328 -14.61 -13.53 -21.18
C ARG A 328 -15.13 -13.38 -19.78
N PHE A 329 -15.76 -12.25 -19.51
CA PHE A 329 -16.49 -12.05 -18.26
C PHE A 329 -17.96 -12.37 -18.51
N PHE A 330 -18.45 -13.36 -17.80
CA PHE A 330 -19.82 -13.84 -17.90
C PHE A 330 -20.57 -13.49 -16.63
N ILE A 331 -21.68 -12.76 -16.77
CA ILE A 331 -22.63 -12.51 -15.69
C ILE A 331 -23.83 -13.40 -15.97
N SER A 332 -24.11 -14.36 -15.07
CA SER A 332 -25.30 -15.20 -15.19
C SER A 332 -26.56 -14.30 -15.19
N LYS A 333 -27.47 -14.55 -16.14
CA LYS A 333 -28.75 -13.84 -16.21
C LYS A 333 -29.60 -13.92 -14.94
N ASP A 334 -29.32 -14.92 -14.10
CA ASP A 334 -30.00 -15.15 -12.83
C ASP A 334 -29.28 -14.47 -11.63
N PHE A 335 -28.07 -13.90 -11.86
CA PHE A 335 -27.36 -13.06 -10.92
C PHE A 335 -27.72 -11.60 -11.21
N ALA A 336 -28.73 -11.07 -10.52
CA ALA A 336 -29.13 -9.68 -10.67
C ALA A 336 -28.30 -8.77 -9.77
N LEU A 337 -27.63 -7.78 -10.37
CA LEU A 337 -27.06 -6.64 -9.68
C LEU A 337 -28.20 -5.71 -9.20
N GLY A 338 -28.01 -5.03 -8.07
CA GLY A 338 -28.90 -4.00 -7.59
C GLY A 338 -28.96 -2.79 -8.52
N GLU A 339 -29.92 -1.87 -8.28
CA GLU A 339 -30.19 -0.73 -9.18
C GLU A 339 -28.98 0.16 -9.45
N ASN A 340 -28.04 0.30 -8.50
CA ASN A 340 -26.80 1.08 -8.63
C ASN A 340 -25.54 0.21 -8.55
N GLU A 341 -25.68 -1.11 -8.67
CA GLU A 341 -24.55 -2.04 -8.64
C GLU A 341 -24.04 -2.31 -10.06
N TYR A 342 -22.72 -2.46 -10.19
CA TYR A 342 -22.08 -2.68 -11.48
C TYR A 342 -20.67 -3.25 -11.34
N PHE A 343 -20.17 -3.79 -12.45
CA PHE A 343 -18.75 -4.07 -12.66
C PHE A 343 -18.24 -3.26 -13.83
N GLU A 344 -16.97 -2.89 -13.78
CA GLU A 344 -16.26 -2.16 -14.83
C GLU A 344 -14.91 -2.80 -15.11
N TYR A 345 -14.43 -2.62 -16.34
CA TYR A 345 -13.09 -3.02 -16.74
C TYR A 345 -12.34 -1.87 -17.42
N SER A 346 -11.00 -1.95 -17.41
CA SER A 346 -10.09 -1.05 -18.11
C SER A 346 -8.92 -1.85 -18.66
N VAL A 347 -8.52 -1.62 -19.91
CA VAL A 347 -7.39 -2.28 -20.56
C VAL A 347 -6.28 -1.26 -20.78
N GLY A 348 -5.03 -1.61 -20.45
CA GLY A 348 -3.85 -0.77 -20.69
C GLY A 348 -3.92 0.61 -20.05
N HIS A 349 -4.59 0.77 -18.90
CA HIS A 349 -4.89 2.04 -18.25
C HIS A 349 -5.84 2.98 -19.04
N GLY A 350 -6.61 2.44 -20.01
CA GLY A 350 -7.68 3.17 -20.70
C GLY A 350 -8.86 3.47 -19.78
N GLU A 351 -9.88 4.11 -20.36
CA GLU A 351 -11.14 4.45 -19.68
C GLU A 351 -11.82 3.23 -19.07
N TRP A 352 -12.58 3.44 -18.00
CA TRP A 352 -13.40 2.42 -17.38
C TRP A 352 -14.69 2.20 -18.16
N VAL A 353 -14.93 0.96 -18.57
CA VAL A 353 -16.09 0.54 -19.33
C VAL A 353 -16.96 -0.38 -18.48
N ARG A 354 -18.26 -0.10 -18.40
CA ARG A 354 -19.22 -0.98 -17.72
C ARG A 354 -19.44 -2.25 -18.51
N PHE A 355 -19.50 -3.37 -17.75
CA PHE A 355 -19.95 -4.63 -18.34
C PHE A 355 -21.44 -4.52 -18.68
N ASN A 356 -21.79 -4.97 -19.89
CA ASN A 356 -23.19 -5.23 -20.24
C ASN A 356 -23.59 -6.65 -19.78
N THR A 357 -24.90 -6.92 -19.76
CA THR A 357 -25.45 -8.23 -19.41
C THR A 357 -25.14 -9.32 -20.46
N THR A 358 -24.56 -8.95 -21.59
CA THR A 358 -24.10 -9.88 -22.63
C THR A 358 -22.63 -10.23 -22.43
N VAL A 359 -22.25 -11.45 -22.76
CA VAL A 359 -20.86 -11.93 -22.68
C VAL A 359 -19.97 -11.06 -23.55
N GLU A 360 -19.06 -10.31 -22.96
CA GLU A 360 -18.04 -9.54 -23.68
C GLU A 360 -16.73 -10.31 -23.74
N SER A 361 -16.09 -10.25 -24.90
CA SER A 361 -14.72 -10.73 -25.09
C SER A 361 -13.78 -9.55 -25.09
N ILE A 362 -12.94 -9.44 -24.05
CA ILE A 362 -12.06 -8.29 -23.82
C ILE A 362 -10.63 -8.72 -24.12
N PRO A 363 -10.04 -8.25 -25.24
CA PRO A 363 -8.63 -8.52 -25.54
C PRO A 363 -7.73 -7.71 -24.60
N PHE A 364 -6.66 -8.33 -24.09
CA PHE A 364 -5.63 -7.72 -23.24
C PHE A 364 -4.31 -8.49 -23.35
N GLY A 365 -3.30 -8.08 -22.60
CA GLY A 365 -1.98 -8.70 -22.61
C GLY A 365 -1.13 -8.29 -23.82
N GLY A 366 0.14 -8.68 -23.86
CA GLY A 366 1.08 -8.23 -24.87
C GLY A 366 1.11 -6.69 -24.96
N ASN A 367 0.98 -6.18 -26.18
CA ASN A 367 0.99 -4.72 -26.43
C ASN A 367 -0.27 -3.98 -25.94
N LEU A 368 -1.36 -4.68 -25.62
CA LEU A 368 -2.59 -4.07 -25.12
C LEU A 368 -2.52 -3.74 -23.62
N GLY A 369 -1.53 -4.29 -22.90
CA GLY A 369 -1.36 -4.07 -21.47
C GLY A 369 -2.29 -4.91 -20.60
N SER A 370 -2.37 -4.58 -19.31
CA SER A 370 -3.15 -5.30 -18.31
C SER A 370 -4.65 -5.06 -18.42
N LEU A 371 -5.45 -6.05 -18.01
CA LEU A 371 -6.89 -5.89 -17.79
C LEU A 371 -7.14 -5.68 -16.29
N ARG A 372 -7.84 -4.61 -15.94
CA ARG A 372 -8.25 -4.28 -14.57
C ARG A 372 -9.75 -4.38 -14.42
N LEU A 373 -10.19 -4.91 -13.29
CA LEU A 373 -11.61 -5.00 -12.92
C LEU A 373 -11.87 -4.26 -11.61
N ARG A 374 -13.04 -3.60 -11.52
CA ARG A 374 -13.58 -3.01 -10.30
C ARG A 374 -15.10 -3.13 -10.28
N GLY A 375 -15.70 -2.91 -9.13
CA GLY A 375 -17.16 -3.00 -9.02
C GLY A 375 -17.73 -2.25 -7.84
N LYS A 376 -19.04 -2.14 -7.87
CA LYS A 376 -19.90 -1.82 -6.74
C LYS A 376 -20.99 -2.90 -6.71
N SER A 377 -20.76 -3.96 -5.93
CA SER A 377 -21.67 -5.09 -5.78
C SER A 377 -21.59 -5.63 -4.35
N SER A 378 -22.55 -5.23 -3.52
CA SER A 378 -22.59 -5.59 -2.09
C SER A 378 -22.56 -7.09 -1.83
N LYS A 379 -23.00 -7.89 -2.80
CA LYS A 379 -23.00 -9.37 -2.75
C LYS A 379 -21.76 -10.01 -3.35
N GLY A 380 -20.77 -9.23 -3.85
CA GLY A 380 -19.63 -9.74 -4.61
C GLY A 380 -20.03 -10.14 -6.03
N THR A 381 -19.55 -11.28 -6.52
CA THR A 381 -19.79 -11.75 -7.90
C THR A 381 -20.81 -12.89 -7.99
N ALA A 382 -21.48 -13.21 -6.87
CA ALA A 382 -22.49 -14.26 -6.79
C ALA A 382 -23.52 -13.99 -5.70
N SER A 383 -24.74 -14.48 -5.87
CA SER A 383 -25.74 -14.50 -4.81
C SER A 383 -25.98 -15.91 -4.25
N SER A 384 -25.64 -16.94 -5.04
CA SER A 384 -25.70 -18.35 -4.64
C SER A 384 -24.77 -19.20 -5.51
N SER A 385 -24.64 -20.48 -5.21
CA SER A 385 -23.88 -21.45 -6.03
C SER A 385 -24.46 -21.69 -7.43
N SER A 386 -25.66 -21.22 -7.72
CA SER A 386 -26.32 -21.30 -9.04
C SER A 386 -26.47 -19.95 -9.74
N LYS A 387 -26.18 -18.84 -9.02
CA LYS A 387 -26.36 -17.46 -9.50
C LYS A 387 -25.05 -16.71 -9.29
N TYR A 388 -24.17 -16.73 -10.28
CA TYR A 388 -22.78 -16.27 -10.18
C TYR A 388 -22.28 -15.64 -11.47
N SER A 389 -21.18 -14.91 -11.35
CA SER A 389 -20.38 -14.44 -12.48
C SER A 389 -19.12 -15.29 -12.62
N LYS A 390 -18.57 -15.37 -13.83
CA LYS A 390 -17.41 -16.18 -14.15
C LYS A 390 -16.44 -15.43 -15.07
N ILE A 391 -15.14 -15.58 -14.77
CA ILE A 391 -14.05 -15.09 -15.60
C ILE A 391 -13.37 -16.27 -16.26
N GLN A 392 -13.18 -16.21 -17.59
CA GLN A 392 -12.45 -17.22 -18.36
C GLN A 392 -11.43 -16.55 -19.29
N PHE A 393 -10.22 -17.10 -19.37
CA PHE A 393 -9.23 -16.75 -20.36
C PHE A 393 -9.26 -17.78 -21.49
N THR A 394 -9.40 -17.32 -22.72
CA THR A 394 -9.75 -18.20 -23.86
C THR A 394 -8.57 -18.48 -24.78
N THR A 395 -7.49 -17.70 -24.74
CA THR A 395 -6.29 -17.97 -25.54
C THR A 395 -5.46 -19.05 -24.85
N GLU A 396 -5.33 -20.19 -25.48
CA GLU A 396 -4.51 -21.29 -24.98
C GLU A 396 -3.02 -20.93 -24.99
N ASN A 397 -2.24 -21.53 -24.08
CA ASN A 397 -0.80 -21.29 -23.93
C ASN A 397 -0.39 -19.83 -23.67
N SER A 398 -1.32 -18.99 -23.21
CA SER A 398 -1.07 -17.63 -22.76
C SER A 398 -1.43 -17.52 -21.28
N PRO A 399 -0.50 -17.87 -20.36
CA PRO A 399 -0.74 -17.83 -18.93
C PRO A 399 -1.04 -16.43 -18.43
N VAL A 400 -1.93 -16.34 -17.44
CA VAL A 400 -2.39 -15.09 -16.84
C VAL A 400 -2.01 -15.03 -15.37
N ASP A 401 -1.37 -13.95 -14.97
CA ASP A 401 -1.19 -13.61 -13.56
C ASP A 401 -2.31 -12.68 -13.10
N CYS A 402 -2.84 -12.96 -11.91
CA CYS A 402 -3.81 -12.12 -11.24
C CYS A 402 -3.20 -11.52 -9.98
N THR A 403 -3.44 -10.23 -9.76
CA THR A 403 -3.07 -9.48 -8.56
C THR A 403 -4.25 -8.64 -8.10
N GLY A 404 -4.05 -7.87 -7.02
CA GLY A 404 -5.07 -6.96 -6.48
C GLY A 404 -5.92 -7.59 -5.37
N ASP A 405 -6.89 -6.83 -4.89
CA ASP A 405 -7.75 -7.18 -3.78
C ASP A 405 -9.17 -7.45 -4.27
N ILE A 406 -9.70 -8.65 -3.96
CA ILE A 406 -11.04 -9.06 -4.42
C ILE A 406 -12.15 -8.14 -3.91
N ARG A 407 -11.94 -7.44 -2.78
CA ARG A 407 -12.91 -6.51 -2.20
C ARG A 407 -13.19 -5.31 -3.09
N THR A 408 -12.29 -4.99 -4.03
CA THR A 408 -12.51 -3.93 -5.03
C THR A 408 -13.63 -4.26 -6.03
N LEU A 409 -14.13 -5.50 -6.05
CA LEU A 409 -15.35 -5.87 -6.76
C LEU A 409 -16.61 -5.61 -5.95
N ILE A 410 -16.50 -5.46 -4.62
CA ILE A 410 -17.63 -5.11 -3.73
C ILE A 410 -17.82 -3.60 -3.71
N ASP A 411 -16.78 -2.85 -3.36
CA ASP A 411 -16.73 -1.38 -3.41
C ASP A 411 -15.29 -0.91 -3.61
N TYR A 412 -14.95 -0.51 -4.83
CA TYR A 412 -13.58 -0.11 -5.14
C TYR A 412 -13.16 1.21 -4.48
N GLU A 413 -14.09 2.04 -4.05
CA GLU A 413 -13.80 3.32 -3.38
C GLU A 413 -13.48 3.11 -1.90
N ASN A 414 -14.18 2.17 -1.24
CA ASN A 414 -14.03 1.90 0.20
C ASN A 414 -13.58 0.46 0.49
N TYR A 415 -12.86 -0.19 -0.44
CA TYR A 415 -12.54 -1.62 -0.38
C TYR A 415 -11.87 -2.06 0.92
N ALA A 416 -11.09 -1.19 1.57
CA ALA A 416 -10.38 -1.52 2.82
C ALA A 416 -11.35 -1.77 3.99
N ASP A 417 -12.47 -1.05 4.02
CA ASP A 417 -13.46 -1.06 5.11
C ASP A 417 -14.77 -1.76 4.72
N VAL A 418 -14.80 -2.36 3.52
CA VAL A 418 -16.03 -3.00 3.01
C VAL A 418 -16.41 -4.22 3.84
N ASN A 419 -17.70 -4.36 4.12
CA ASN A 419 -18.24 -5.54 4.79
C ASN A 419 -18.24 -6.74 3.83
N THR A 420 -17.49 -7.79 4.18
CA THR A 420 -17.40 -9.03 3.40
C THR A 420 -18.31 -10.14 3.90
N THR A 421 -19.08 -9.90 4.97
CA THR A 421 -19.84 -10.97 5.67
C THR A 421 -20.85 -11.67 4.76
N ASP A 422 -21.45 -10.95 3.80
CA ASP A 422 -22.46 -11.51 2.87
C ASP A 422 -21.96 -11.67 1.44
N ALA A 423 -20.73 -11.21 1.15
CA ALA A 423 -20.17 -11.28 -0.19
C ALA A 423 -19.76 -12.71 -0.59
N LYS A 424 -20.05 -13.07 -1.83
CA LYS A 424 -19.75 -14.36 -2.40
C LYS A 424 -18.99 -14.22 -3.71
N PHE A 425 -17.99 -15.07 -3.89
CA PHE A 425 -17.15 -15.14 -5.09
C PHE A 425 -17.07 -16.58 -5.63
N CYS A 426 -18.11 -17.36 -5.34
CA CYS A 426 -18.15 -18.76 -5.78
C CYS A 426 -18.06 -18.85 -7.31
N LEU A 427 -17.32 -19.84 -7.80
CA LEU A 427 -17.13 -20.16 -9.22
C LEU A 427 -16.46 -19.05 -10.07
N LEU A 428 -15.96 -17.96 -9.48
CA LEU A 428 -15.46 -16.79 -10.23
C LEU A 428 -14.38 -17.17 -11.27
N PHE A 429 -13.45 -18.05 -10.91
CA PHE A 429 -12.38 -18.53 -11.80
C PHE A 429 -12.52 -20.02 -12.14
N TYR A 430 -13.69 -20.62 -11.95
CA TYR A 430 -13.92 -22.04 -12.17
C TYR A 430 -13.45 -22.51 -13.56
N GLN A 431 -12.62 -23.56 -13.60
CA GLN A 431 -12.01 -24.14 -14.80
C GLN A 431 -11.19 -23.16 -15.66
N ASN A 432 -10.59 -22.16 -15.02
CA ASN A 432 -9.72 -21.20 -15.71
C ASN A 432 -8.29 -21.74 -15.80
N LYS A 433 -8.02 -22.54 -16.83
CA LYS A 433 -6.76 -23.29 -17.01
C LYS A 433 -5.54 -22.40 -17.26
N GLN A 434 -5.73 -21.13 -17.60
CA GLN A 434 -4.66 -20.18 -17.88
C GLN A 434 -4.26 -19.36 -16.64
N LEU A 435 -5.06 -19.36 -15.57
CA LEU A 435 -4.82 -18.58 -14.37
C LEU A 435 -3.65 -19.16 -13.56
N ARG A 436 -2.56 -18.42 -13.41
CA ARG A 436 -1.31 -18.84 -12.75
C ARG A 436 -1.18 -18.34 -11.31
N THR A 437 -1.69 -17.15 -11.02
CA THR A 437 -1.74 -16.56 -9.68
C THR A 437 -3.14 -16.05 -9.35
N ALA A 438 -3.44 -15.84 -8.06
CA ALA A 438 -4.76 -15.44 -7.57
C ALA A 438 -4.74 -14.05 -6.94
N PRO A 439 -5.88 -13.32 -6.92
CA PRO A 439 -6.01 -12.08 -6.18
C PRO A 439 -5.95 -12.31 -4.67
N SER A 440 -5.70 -11.27 -3.89
CA SER A 440 -5.78 -11.30 -2.43
C SER A 440 -7.21 -11.53 -1.94
N LEU A 441 -7.37 -12.41 -0.93
CA LEU A 441 -8.64 -12.77 -0.30
C LEU A 441 -8.59 -12.45 1.21
N PRO A 442 -8.65 -11.18 1.62
CA PRO A 442 -8.34 -10.75 2.99
C PRO A 442 -9.50 -10.93 3.98
N ALA A 443 -10.64 -11.47 3.60
CA ALA A 443 -11.79 -11.66 4.48
C ALA A 443 -11.45 -12.59 5.66
N THR A 444 -11.75 -12.14 6.89
CA THR A 444 -11.54 -12.91 8.14
C THR A 444 -12.80 -13.63 8.62
N LYS A 445 -13.96 -13.26 8.08
CA LYS A 445 -15.27 -13.88 8.32
C LYS A 445 -15.95 -14.15 6.98
N LEU A 446 -16.46 -15.35 6.78
CA LEU A 446 -17.01 -15.80 5.49
C LEU A 446 -18.53 -16.01 5.56
N ALA A 447 -19.19 -15.82 4.41
CA ALA A 447 -20.56 -16.23 4.15
C ALA A 447 -20.64 -17.71 3.71
N ASP A 448 -21.82 -18.29 3.77
CA ASP A 448 -22.10 -19.59 3.14
C ASP A 448 -21.76 -19.54 1.65
N TYR A 449 -21.03 -20.55 1.15
CA TYR A 449 -20.60 -20.66 -0.23
C TYR A 449 -19.63 -19.58 -0.72
N CYS A 450 -19.04 -18.74 0.16
CA CYS A 450 -18.27 -17.54 -0.21
C CYS A 450 -17.23 -17.80 -1.32
N TYR A 451 -16.38 -18.80 -1.15
CA TYR A 451 -15.32 -19.15 -2.11
C TYR A 451 -15.50 -20.58 -2.68
N ARG A 452 -16.73 -21.10 -2.64
CA ARG A 452 -17.02 -22.44 -3.21
C ARG A 452 -16.56 -22.51 -4.66
N GLU A 453 -15.75 -23.53 -4.99
CA GLU A 453 -15.26 -23.83 -6.34
C GLU A 453 -14.55 -22.65 -7.04
N MET A 454 -14.10 -21.60 -6.28
CA MET A 454 -13.59 -20.36 -6.88
C MET A 454 -12.44 -20.60 -7.86
N PHE A 455 -11.53 -21.52 -7.54
CA PHE A 455 -10.38 -21.87 -8.38
C PHE A 455 -10.42 -23.34 -8.84
N SER A 456 -11.55 -24.06 -8.69
CA SER A 456 -11.64 -25.45 -9.09
C SER A 456 -11.33 -25.61 -10.58
N GLY A 457 -10.40 -26.52 -10.91
CA GLY A 457 -9.93 -26.77 -12.27
C GLY A 457 -8.97 -25.72 -12.84
N CYS A 458 -8.44 -24.81 -12.02
CA CYS A 458 -7.37 -23.88 -12.42
C CYS A 458 -6.02 -24.62 -12.46
N SER A 459 -5.81 -25.44 -13.49
CA SER A 459 -4.67 -26.36 -13.58
C SER A 459 -3.30 -25.67 -13.66
N ALA A 460 -3.22 -24.41 -14.09
CA ALA A 460 -1.99 -23.62 -14.12
C ALA A 460 -1.70 -22.87 -12.81
N LEU A 461 -2.60 -22.89 -11.82
CA LEU A 461 -2.43 -22.17 -10.56
C LEU A 461 -1.30 -22.81 -9.73
N THR A 462 -0.21 -22.07 -9.52
CA THR A 462 0.99 -22.56 -8.83
C THR A 462 1.02 -22.21 -7.35
N HIS A 463 0.35 -21.11 -6.95
CA HIS A 463 0.31 -20.60 -5.58
C HIS A 463 -1.12 -20.21 -5.22
N ALA A 464 -1.59 -20.72 -4.09
CA ALA A 464 -2.85 -20.30 -3.51
C ALA A 464 -2.71 -18.93 -2.82
N PRO A 465 -3.77 -18.10 -2.79
CA PRO A 465 -3.79 -16.88 -1.97
C PRO A 465 -3.83 -17.24 -0.48
N ALA A 466 -3.41 -16.30 0.39
CA ALA A 466 -3.59 -16.44 1.83
C ALA A 466 -5.08 -16.51 2.19
N LEU A 467 -5.44 -17.36 3.16
CA LEU A 467 -6.80 -17.56 3.66
C LEU A 467 -6.86 -17.21 5.16
N PRO A 468 -6.96 -15.93 5.53
CA PRO A 468 -6.88 -15.48 6.94
C PRO A 468 -8.17 -15.72 7.74
N ALA A 469 -9.24 -16.27 7.13
CA ALA A 469 -10.52 -16.43 7.79
C ALA A 469 -10.44 -17.37 9.00
N THR A 470 -10.86 -16.86 10.15
CA THR A 470 -11.01 -17.61 11.41
C THR A 470 -12.45 -17.97 11.73
N THR A 471 -13.42 -17.26 11.11
CA THR A 471 -14.86 -17.54 11.21
C THR A 471 -15.35 -18.08 9.88
N LEU A 472 -15.65 -19.37 9.85
CA LEU A 472 -16.11 -20.07 8.66
C LEU A 472 -17.64 -20.19 8.64
N ALA A 473 -18.19 -20.41 7.45
CA ALA A 473 -19.59 -20.72 7.21
C ALA A 473 -19.71 -22.00 6.38
N ASN A 474 -20.92 -22.51 6.22
CA ASN A 474 -21.14 -23.78 5.51
C ASN A 474 -20.71 -23.69 4.05
N ASN A 475 -20.01 -24.71 3.56
CA ASN A 475 -19.53 -24.80 2.18
C ASN A 475 -18.62 -23.64 1.73
N CYS A 476 -18.02 -22.86 2.66
CA CYS A 476 -17.34 -21.61 2.29
C CYS A 476 -16.10 -21.83 1.40
N TYR A 477 -15.37 -22.95 1.55
CA TYR A 477 -14.22 -23.34 0.75
C TYR A 477 -14.42 -24.69 0.03
N LEU A 478 -15.67 -25.16 -0.09
CA LEU A 478 -15.97 -26.42 -0.77
C LEU A 478 -15.35 -26.43 -2.16
N GLN A 479 -14.50 -27.45 -2.48
CA GLN A 479 -13.82 -27.66 -3.75
C GLN A 479 -12.99 -26.46 -4.26
N MET A 480 -12.56 -25.53 -3.36
CA MET A 480 -11.96 -24.25 -3.78
C MET A 480 -10.76 -24.42 -4.71
N PHE A 481 -9.89 -25.40 -4.48
CA PHE A 481 -8.70 -25.69 -5.29
C PHE A 481 -8.75 -27.09 -5.93
N SER A 482 -9.92 -27.72 -5.98
CA SER A 482 -10.06 -29.05 -6.60
C SER A 482 -9.56 -29.05 -8.04
N GLY A 483 -8.67 -29.99 -8.42
CA GLY A 483 -8.08 -30.07 -9.75
C GLY A 483 -7.03 -29.00 -10.08
N CYS A 484 -6.52 -28.25 -9.11
CA CYS A 484 -5.37 -27.35 -9.28
C CYS A 484 -4.08 -28.17 -9.36
N SER A 485 -3.84 -28.83 -10.48
CA SER A 485 -2.77 -29.84 -10.63
C SER A 485 -1.35 -29.29 -10.52
N SER A 486 -1.14 -27.98 -10.76
CA SER A 486 0.16 -27.29 -10.61
C SER A 486 0.39 -26.69 -9.22
N LEU A 487 -0.58 -26.79 -8.29
CA LEU A 487 -0.47 -26.21 -6.95
C LEU A 487 0.52 -27.03 -6.12
N THR A 488 1.66 -26.42 -5.74
CA THR A 488 2.75 -27.09 -5.02
C THR A 488 2.68 -26.92 -3.50
N GLN A 489 2.02 -25.85 -3.03
CA GLN A 489 1.89 -25.50 -1.62
C GLN A 489 0.45 -25.06 -1.30
N ALA A 490 -0.12 -25.63 -0.24
CA ALA A 490 -1.41 -25.20 0.28
C ALA A 490 -1.27 -23.93 1.13
N PRO A 491 -2.28 -23.05 1.19
CA PRO A 491 -2.31 -21.94 2.12
C PRO A 491 -2.49 -22.44 3.56
N ALA A 492 -2.02 -21.68 4.54
CA ALA A 492 -2.33 -21.95 5.95
C ALA A 492 -3.84 -21.83 6.19
N LEU A 493 -4.39 -22.72 7.04
CA LEU A 493 -5.79 -22.71 7.48
C LEU A 493 -5.84 -22.23 8.93
N ALA A 494 -6.39 -21.03 9.15
CA ALA A 494 -6.34 -20.37 10.46
C ALA A 494 -7.49 -20.77 11.41
N ALA A 495 -8.61 -21.31 10.87
CA ALA A 495 -9.81 -21.58 11.63
C ALA A 495 -9.66 -22.84 12.53
N THR A 496 -9.93 -22.68 13.81
CA THR A 496 -9.99 -23.76 14.82
C THR A 496 -11.41 -24.25 15.08
N THR A 497 -12.43 -23.48 14.67
CA THR A 497 -13.84 -23.86 14.68
C THR A 497 -14.32 -24.02 13.25
N LEU A 498 -14.85 -25.18 12.93
CA LEU A 498 -15.26 -25.55 11.57
C LEU A 498 -16.79 -25.44 11.40
N ALA A 499 -17.23 -25.24 10.17
CA ALA A 499 -18.62 -25.36 9.74
C ALA A 499 -18.78 -26.60 8.84
N ASP A 500 -20.02 -27.02 8.58
CA ASP A 500 -20.28 -28.19 7.77
C ASP A 500 -19.81 -27.97 6.32
N ASN A 501 -19.17 -28.97 5.74
CA ASN A 501 -18.60 -28.99 4.38
C ASN A 501 -17.57 -27.86 4.10
N CYS A 502 -17.03 -27.18 5.14
CA CYS A 502 -16.24 -25.96 4.94
C CYS A 502 -14.98 -26.18 4.08
N TYR A 503 -14.34 -27.34 4.15
CA TYR A 503 -13.15 -27.75 3.39
C TYR A 503 -13.37 -29.03 2.57
N GLN A 504 -14.62 -29.42 2.34
CA GLN A 504 -14.93 -30.62 1.54
C GLN A 504 -14.25 -30.53 0.18
N GLU A 505 -13.50 -31.58 -0.22
CA GLU A 505 -12.77 -31.71 -1.49
C GLU A 505 -11.85 -30.53 -1.85
N MET A 506 -11.42 -29.73 -0.84
CA MET A 506 -10.73 -28.46 -1.09
C MET A 506 -9.48 -28.60 -1.97
N PHE A 507 -8.70 -29.67 -1.81
CA PHE A 507 -7.49 -29.95 -2.57
C PHE A 507 -7.57 -31.25 -3.39
N SER A 508 -8.76 -31.80 -3.61
CA SER A 508 -8.93 -33.02 -4.40
C SER A 508 -8.31 -32.87 -5.78
N GLY A 509 -7.47 -33.81 -6.22
CA GLY A 509 -6.78 -33.74 -7.51
C GLY A 509 -5.63 -32.72 -7.62
N CYS A 510 -5.14 -32.18 -6.52
CA CYS A 510 -3.92 -31.34 -6.50
C CYS A 510 -2.66 -32.23 -6.61
N THR A 511 -2.37 -32.74 -7.80
CA THR A 511 -1.35 -33.77 -8.05
C THR A 511 0.08 -33.32 -7.81
N SER A 512 0.36 -32.01 -7.71
CA SER A 512 1.70 -31.43 -7.39
C SER A 512 1.84 -31.04 -5.91
N LEU A 513 0.80 -31.19 -5.08
CA LEU A 513 0.81 -30.81 -3.68
C LEU A 513 1.64 -31.82 -2.86
N THR A 514 2.78 -31.38 -2.32
CA THR A 514 3.72 -32.24 -1.59
C THR A 514 3.44 -32.36 -0.09
N GLN A 515 2.86 -31.31 0.51
CA GLN A 515 2.54 -31.23 1.94
C GLN A 515 1.16 -30.59 2.13
N ALA A 516 0.35 -31.18 3.01
CA ALA A 516 -0.89 -30.57 3.47
C ALA A 516 -0.62 -29.39 4.41
N PRO A 517 -1.52 -28.42 4.52
CA PRO A 517 -1.50 -27.45 5.62
C PRO A 517 -1.73 -28.17 6.95
N VAL A 518 -1.31 -27.58 8.05
CA VAL A 518 -1.74 -28.05 9.38
C VAL A 518 -3.26 -27.87 9.49
N LEU A 519 -3.97 -28.90 9.95
CA LEU A 519 -5.41 -28.89 10.21
C LEU A 519 -5.63 -28.60 11.73
N PRO A 520 -5.86 -27.32 12.12
CA PRO A 520 -5.71 -26.89 13.51
C PRO A 520 -6.95 -27.13 14.39
N ALA A 521 -8.09 -27.51 13.79
CA ALA A 521 -9.34 -27.71 14.53
C ALA A 521 -9.28 -28.92 15.45
N TYR A 522 -9.71 -28.76 16.70
CA TYR A 522 -9.77 -29.83 17.69
C TYR A 522 -11.04 -30.68 17.58
N LYS A 523 -12.14 -30.08 17.12
CA LYS A 523 -13.41 -30.74 16.86
C LYS A 523 -13.78 -30.57 15.40
N LEU A 524 -14.10 -31.68 14.73
CA LEU A 524 -14.52 -31.66 13.34
C LEU A 524 -16.03 -31.38 13.22
N ALA A 525 -16.43 -30.81 12.08
CA ALA A 525 -17.82 -30.60 11.68
C ALA A 525 -18.21 -31.63 10.61
N GLY A 526 -19.49 -31.74 10.28
CA GLY A 526 -19.99 -32.69 9.30
C GLY A 526 -19.34 -32.46 7.93
N TYR A 527 -18.84 -33.52 7.29
CA TYR A 527 -18.21 -33.49 5.97
C TYR A 527 -17.05 -32.49 5.82
N CYS A 528 -16.49 -31.91 6.90
CA CYS A 528 -15.55 -30.79 6.82
C CYS A 528 -14.27 -31.13 6.03
N TYR A 529 -13.74 -32.35 6.12
CA TYR A 529 -12.57 -32.83 5.39
C TYR A 529 -12.91 -33.99 4.42
N TYR A 530 -14.19 -34.19 4.08
CA TYR A 530 -14.62 -35.21 3.11
C TYR A 530 -13.83 -35.06 1.82
N GLU A 531 -13.14 -36.11 1.34
CA GLU A 531 -12.29 -36.15 0.14
C GLU A 531 -11.27 -35.01 -0.02
N MET A 532 -10.87 -34.35 1.09
CA MET A 532 -10.08 -33.11 1.06
C MET A 532 -8.79 -33.22 0.25
N PHE A 533 -8.06 -34.34 0.35
CA PHE A 533 -6.80 -34.56 -0.35
C PHE A 533 -6.88 -35.79 -1.29
N ARG A 534 -8.07 -36.17 -1.70
CA ARG A 534 -8.25 -37.25 -2.65
C ARG A 534 -7.42 -37.01 -3.92
N ASP A 535 -6.75 -38.05 -4.42
CA ASP A 535 -5.93 -38.01 -5.65
C ASP A 535 -4.73 -37.01 -5.60
N CYS A 536 -4.32 -36.52 -4.44
CA CYS A 536 -3.07 -35.77 -4.25
C CYS A 536 -1.86 -36.71 -4.31
N SER A 537 -1.50 -37.16 -5.48
CA SER A 537 -0.63 -38.34 -5.70
C SER A 537 0.81 -38.20 -5.12
N VAL A 538 1.33 -37.00 -4.95
CA VAL A 538 2.69 -36.75 -4.37
C VAL A 538 2.66 -36.29 -2.91
N LEU A 539 1.50 -36.26 -2.27
CA LEU A 539 1.34 -35.79 -0.90
C LEU A 539 2.09 -36.71 0.07
N SER A 540 3.06 -36.18 0.81
CA SER A 540 3.94 -36.95 1.67
C SER A 540 3.67 -36.78 3.17
N SER A 541 2.98 -35.70 3.58
CA SER A 541 2.76 -35.40 4.99
C SER A 541 1.43 -34.67 5.21
N VAL A 542 0.70 -35.12 6.25
CA VAL A 542 -0.51 -34.46 6.77
C VAL A 542 -0.40 -34.38 8.28
N THR A 543 -0.78 -33.23 8.87
CA THR A 543 -0.86 -33.01 10.31
C THR A 543 -2.28 -32.60 10.67
N MET A 544 -2.96 -33.38 11.52
CA MET A 544 -4.31 -33.12 11.99
C MET A 544 -4.32 -33.07 13.53
N LEU A 545 -4.79 -31.95 14.10
CA LEU A 545 -4.84 -31.72 15.54
C LEU A 545 -6.20 -32.06 16.17
N ALA A 546 -7.12 -32.63 15.40
CA ALA A 546 -8.44 -33.02 15.90
C ALA A 546 -8.33 -34.11 16.97
N THR A 547 -9.12 -33.91 18.04
CA THR A 547 -9.32 -34.87 19.13
C THR A 547 -10.75 -35.40 19.17
N ASP A 548 -11.69 -34.77 18.49
CA ASP A 548 -13.08 -35.18 18.30
C ASP A 548 -13.40 -35.29 16.80
N ILE A 549 -13.56 -36.52 16.31
CA ILE A 549 -13.89 -36.87 14.92
C ILE A 549 -15.27 -37.52 14.81
N SER A 550 -16.15 -37.29 15.78
CA SER A 550 -17.48 -37.91 15.86
C SER A 550 -18.51 -37.33 14.88
N ALA A 551 -18.19 -36.19 14.23
CA ALA A 551 -19.10 -35.58 13.26
C ALA A 551 -19.32 -36.46 12.01
N PRO A 552 -20.54 -36.43 11.41
CA PRO A 552 -20.86 -37.29 10.28
C PRO A 552 -19.89 -37.11 9.11
N GLU A 553 -19.34 -38.20 8.60
CA GLU A 553 -18.49 -38.29 7.40
C GLU A 553 -17.35 -37.28 7.32
N CYS A 554 -16.92 -36.76 8.47
CA CYS A 554 -15.96 -35.66 8.55
C CYS A 554 -14.59 -35.97 7.89
N LEU A 555 -14.21 -37.25 7.76
CA LEU A 555 -12.95 -37.72 7.19
C LEU A 555 -13.17 -38.78 6.09
N THR A 556 -14.40 -38.94 5.58
CA THR A 556 -14.68 -39.96 4.55
C THR A 556 -13.82 -39.71 3.32
N ASN A 557 -13.06 -40.75 2.89
CA ASN A 557 -12.17 -40.73 1.73
C ASN A 557 -11.14 -39.58 1.67
N TRP A 558 -10.87 -38.89 2.76
CA TRP A 558 -10.07 -37.64 2.78
C TRP A 558 -8.64 -37.79 2.24
N LEU A 559 -8.05 -39.00 2.30
CA LEU A 559 -6.71 -39.32 1.79
C LEU A 559 -6.75 -40.43 0.71
N THR A 560 -7.90 -40.70 0.09
CA THR A 560 -8.00 -41.72 -0.94
C THR A 560 -7.07 -41.41 -2.11
N ASN A 561 -6.21 -42.37 -2.53
CA ASN A 561 -5.17 -42.23 -3.54
C ASN A 561 -4.13 -41.11 -3.25
N ALA A 562 -4.11 -40.51 -2.05
CA ALA A 562 -3.11 -39.52 -1.68
C ALA A 562 -1.74 -40.16 -1.46
N GLY A 563 -0.69 -39.54 -1.95
CA GLY A 563 0.69 -39.96 -1.76
C GLY A 563 1.09 -41.23 -2.51
N THR A 564 0.31 -41.71 -3.48
CA THR A 564 0.62 -42.93 -4.24
C THR A 564 1.99 -42.89 -4.91
N ASN A 565 2.47 -41.68 -5.28
CA ASN A 565 3.80 -41.45 -5.86
C ASN A 565 4.82 -40.92 -4.85
N ALA A 566 4.44 -40.77 -3.55
CA ALA A 566 5.36 -40.33 -2.52
C ALA A 566 6.18 -41.51 -1.98
N ARG A 567 7.48 -41.32 -1.76
CA ARG A 567 8.38 -42.33 -1.21
C ARG A 567 8.00 -42.77 0.21
N LEU A 568 7.47 -41.84 0.98
CA LEU A 568 7.02 -42.05 2.36
C LEU A 568 5.79 -41.17 2.62
N ARG A 569 4.78 -41.74 3.26
CA ARG A 569 3.55 -41.04 3.66
C ARG A 569 3.46 -41.01 5.19
N THR A 570 3.36 -39.80 5.77
CA THR A 570 3.30 -39.62 7.21
C THR A 570 2.03 -38.87 7.60
N LEU A 571 1.23 -39.50 8.46
CA LEU A 571 0.07 -38.87 9.10
C LEU A 571 0.41 -38.59 10.57
N LYS A 572 0.38 -37.34 10.94
CA LYS A 572 0.62 -36.89 12.33
C LYS A 572 -0.72 -36.55 12.96
N LEU A 573 -1.05 -37.26 14.05
CA LEU A 573 -2.29 -37.11 14.80
C LEU A 573 -2.01 -36.50 16.18
N ALA A 574 -3.00 -35.82 16.75
CA ALA A 574 -2.89 -35.23 18.08
C ALA A 574 -2.67 -36.30 19.19
N LYS A 575 -3.41 -37.43 19.08
CA LYS A 575 -3.42 -38.49 20.11
C LYS A 575 -3.67 -39.85 19.47
N GLN A 576 -3.28 -40.91 20.21
CA GLN A 576 -3.52 -42.30 19.78
C GLN A 576 -5.00 -42.68 19.76
N GLU A 577 -5.82 -42.09 20.65
CA GLU A 577 -7.26 -42.36 20.70
C GLU A 577 -7.96 -41.97 19.37
N VAL A 578 -7.48 -40.92 18.69
CA VAL A 578 -7.99 -40.51 17.37
C VAL A 578 -7.70 -41.60 16.35
N TYR A 579 -6.51 -42.16 16.34
CA TYR A 579 -6.17 -43.31 15.47
C TYR A 579 -7.09 -44.49 15.73
N ASN A 580 -7.30 -44.86 17.02
CA ASN A 580 -8.19 -45.94 17.39
C ASN A 580 -9.62 -45.70 16.90
N ALA A 581 -10.13 -44.49 17.11
CA ALA A 581 -11.45 -44.10 16.58
C ALA A 581 -11.52 -44.17 15.06
N MET A 582 -10.47 -43.75 14.32
CA MET A 582 -10.45 -43.86 12.83
C MET A 582 -10.54 -45.31 12.35
N GLN A 583 -10.02 -46.28 13.13
CA GLN A 583 -10.10 -47.71 12.83
C GLN A 583 -11.54 -48.23 12.89
N GLU A 584 -12.42 -47.65 13.67
CA GLU A 584 -13.84 -48.01 13.75
C GLU A 584 -14.62 -47.63 12.49
N TYR A 585 -14.17 -46.59 11.75
CA TYR A 585 -14.79 -46.06 10.56
C TYR A 585 -14.21 -46.66 9.26
N LYS A 586 -13.86 -47.98 9.23
CA LYS A 586 -13.26 -48.65 8.05
C LYS A 586 -14.09 -48.53 6.78
N ASN A 587 -15.41 -48.57 6.87
CA ASN A 587 -16.31 -48.45 5.74
C ASN A 587 -16.29 -47.06 5.07
N TYR A 588 -15.77 -46.05 5.77
CA TYR A 588 -15.67 -44.65 5.32
C TYR A 588 -14.25 -44.27 4.92
N ASN A 589 -13.32 -45.23 4.95
CA ASN A 589 -11.91 -45.03 4.60
C ASN A 589 -11.25 -43.84 5.32
N TYR A 590 -11.47 -43.67 6.65
CA TYR A 590 -10.86 -42.63 7.46
C TYR A 590 -9.35 -42.79 7.56
N LEU A 591 -8.83 -44.02 7.52
CA LEU A 591 -7.42 -44.33 7.52
C LEU A 591 -7.06 -45.25 6.34
N PRO A 592 -6.63 -44.68 5.21
CA PRO A 592 -6.22 -45.51 4.06
C PRO A 592 -4.88 -46.20 4.29
N ASP A 593 -4.68 -47.33 3.60
CA ASP A 593 -3.46 -48.12 3.71
C ASP A 593 -2.19 -47.35 3.33
N GLY A 594 -1.07 -47.70 3.96
CA GLY A 594 0.26 -47.24 3.61
C GLY A 594 0.67 -45.90 4.21
N TRP A 595 -0.13 -45.29 5.05
CA TRP A 595 0.25 -44.11 5.83
C TRP A 595 0.93 -44.52 7.14
N ARG A 596 2.16 -44.00 7.40
CA ARG A 596 2.84 -44.15 8.69
C ARG A 596 2.24 -43.15 9.68
N VAL A 597 1.62 -43.63 10.75
CA VAL A 597 0.99 -42.78 11.76
C VAL A 597 1.97 -42.46 12.87
N ASN A 598 2.10 -41.19 13.23
CA ASN A 598 2.85 -40.67 14.35
C ASN A 598 1.91 -39.87 15.27
N TYR A 599 2.20 -39.83 16.56
CA TYR A 599 1.39 -39.10 17.54
C TYR A 599 2.19 -37.96 18.13
N TYR A 600 1.53 -36.84 18.38
CA TYR A 600 2.03 -35.81 19.28
C TYR A 600 1.46 -36.11 20.66
N ASN A 601 2.31 -36.48 21.61
CA ASN A 601 1.92 -36.49 23.02
C ASN A 601 2.06 -35.06 23.54
N TYR A 602 0.98 -34.28 23.49
CA TYR A 602 0.86 -33.01 24.19
C TYR A 602 0.33 -33.26 25.62
#